data_69211cc6b113f94089033e22549ab9e2
#
_entry.id   69211cc6b113f94089033e22549ab9e2
#
_cell.length_a   1.000
_cell.length_b   1.000
_cell.length_c   1.000
_cell.angle_alpha   90.00
_cell.angle_beta   90.00
_cell.angle_gamma   90.00
#
_symmetry.space_group_name_H-M   'P 1'
#
loop_
_entity.id
_entity.type
_entity.pdbx_description
1 polymer ?
#
loop_
_entity_poly.entity_id
_entity_poly.type
_entity_poly.pdbx_seq_one_letter_code
_entity_poly.pdbx_strand_id
1 'polypeptide(L)'
;MQIKAMTVVVAVFMATWTGGATELRPIPNYWCTWATQGATLADNLKAGKIRCPIDAGTQSQRDNLNERVLFDGTGWANVMYPQVRAGLYLLVDAGWDIPEGTASVGPDLSLRGSLVPDAKRFPSFRGTPAGRLKAFSDAVKARGWQGLAVWVPCHVHGDMPGPKGRLADEAARRVLAERMAICREAGVDYWKIDWGFRNGAGEPAFRRLVTEVRDRVYPGLRLEHCRLPGGPLNGLSIDKETGVVTGTGRFVGDPLWEGRRGEVAEVLAASDVFRTYDVIGPFDHVTTLERCAYYSPIAEAAKLPVLLNVEDEPLIAVGLGHVLGAMSTDWRRGVRRTNDVYTALAWQKLAAPFGHGTEAVTRTSAEVLEDRWTYSTNDCSWYAAAARKTVVQRAPAVVTRGLPLPAVRADGPRPFVCGARYPNGAVALAFLPRVLDGRRSVVCPADVALDTALEPGRPLGLFGTFRSVTLTGGVPVGAHIWARSLLEEGTRRDVTALCARDARGAFVIPGAVLEKVPPSATPYVVLEIAE
;
A
#
# COMPACT_ATOMS: atom_id res chain seq x y z
N MET A 1 -9.91 49.54 35.27
CA MET A 1 -8.95 48.46 34.99
C MET A 1 -9.18 48.02 33.54
N GLN A 2 -8.40 48.60 32.61
CA GLN A 2 -8.57 48.36 31.15
C GLN A 2 -7.72 47.16 30.75
N ILE A 3 -8.37 46.15 30.20
CA ILE A 3 -7.70 44.96 29.61
C ILE A 3 -7.35 45.31 28.16
N LYS A 4 -6.04 45.42 27.86
CA LYS A 4 -5.53 45.56 26.49
C LYS A 4 -5.60 44.22 25.80
N ALA A 5 -6.37 44.15 24.73
CA ALA A 5 -6.36 43.02 23.79
C ALA A 5 -5.06 43.06 22.97
N MET A 6 -4.30 41.99 23.02
CA MET A 6 -3.09 41.80 22.22
C MET A 6 -3.46 41.01 20.96
N THR A 7 -3.48 41.70 19.82
CA THR A 7 -3.70 41.09 18.50
C THR A 7 -2.40 40.42 18.05
N VAL A 8 -2.42 39.12 17.96
CA VAL A 8 -1.32 38.34 17.36
C VAL A 8 -1.54 38.30 15.85
N VAL A 9 -0.67 38.97 15.10
CA VAL A 9 -0.63 38.89 13.63
C VAL A 9 0.21 37.67 13.25
N VAL A 10 -0.44 36.64 12.72
CA VAL A 10 0.22 35.50 12.12
C VAL A 10 0.54 35.88 10.67
N ALA A 11 1.79 36.12 10.38
CA ALA A 11 2.27 36.30 9.00
C ALA A 11 2.34 34.93 8.29
N VAL A 12 1.42 34.69 7.37
CA VAL A 12 1.46 33.55 6.45
C VAL A 12 2.44 33.90 5.33
N PHE A 13 3.60 33.27 5.32
CA PHE A 13 4.51 33.30 4.18
C PHE A 13 3.93 32.41 3.07
N MET A 14 3.28 33.00 2.09
CA MET A 14 3.00 32.35 0.81
C MET A 14 4.30 32.33 0.00
N ALA A 15 4.97 31.18 -0.06
CA ALA A 15 6.01 30.92 -1.04
C ALA A 15 5.35 30.80 -2.42
N THR A 16 5.57 31.77 -3.29
CA THR A 16 5.17 31.69 -4.70
C THR A 16 6.03 30.62 -5.39
N TRP A 17 5.40 29.50 -5.71
CA TRP A 17 5.99 28.45 -6.55
C TRP A 17 6.08 28.96 -7.99
N THR A 18 7.28 29.32 -8.46
CA THR A 18 7.56 29.52 -9.88
C THR A 18 7.69 28.16 -10.54
N GLY A 19 6.68 27.78 -11.36
CA GLY A 19 6.64 26.50 -12.04
C GLY A 19 7.73 26.36 -13.11
N GLY A 20 8.81 25.66 -12.74
CA GLY A 20 9.58 24.91 -13.71
C GLY A 20 8.80 23.65 -14.08
N ALA A 21 8.85 23.20 -15.33
CA ALA A 21 8.28 21.93 -15.77
C ALA A 21 8.78 20.83 -14.83
N THR A 22 7.93 20.39 -13.92
CA THR A 22 8.23 19.30 -12.99
C THR A 22 8.27 18.03 -13.84
N GLU A 23 9.45 17.48 -14.04
CA GLU A 23 9.60 16.09 -14.47
C GLU A 23 8.66 15.25 -13.61
N LEU A 24 7.67 14.61 -14.22
CA LEU A 24 6.66 13.81 -13.50
C LEU A 24 7.43 12.71 -12.76
N ARG A 25 7.50 12.83 -11.45
CA ARG A 25 8.15 11.80 -10.62
C ARG A 25 7.48 10.46 -10.89
N PRO A 26 8.25 9.37 -11.03
CA PRO A 26 7.69 8.03 -11.21
C PRO A 26 6.67 7.70 -10.12
N ILE A 27 5.65 6.90 -10.43
CA ILE A 27 4.69 6.42 -9.45
C ILE A 27 5.43 5.57 -8.40
N PRO A 28 5.22 5.80 -7.08
CA PRO A 28 5.99 5.14 -6.03
C PRO A 28 5.50 3.72 -5.69
N ASN A 29 5.19 2.94 -6.71
CA ASN A 29 4.92 1.51 -6.51
C ASN A 29 6.23 0.75 -6.29
N TYR A 30 6.16 -0.32 -5.52
CA TYR A 30 7.33 -1.17 -5.31
C TYR A 30 6.99 -2.66 -5.20
N TRP A 31 8.00 -3.50 -5.39
CA TRP A 31 8.03 -4.84 -4.86
C TRP A 31 9.00 -4.91 -3.69
N CYS A 32 8.52 -5.37 -2.53
CA CYS A 32 9.28 -5.47 -1.28
C CYS A 32 9.75 -6.90 -1.05
N THR A 33 11.02 -7.07 -0.66
CA THR A 33 11.64 -8.39 -0.48
C THR A 33 11.19 -9.14 0.76
N TRP A 34 10.51 -8.51 1.72
CA TRP A 34 10.23 -9.06 3.05
C TRP A 34 9.52 -10.42 3.05
N ALA A 35 8.43 -10.56 2.31
CA ALA A 35 7.72 -11.85 2.25
C ALA A 35 8.58 -12.97 1.62
N THR A 36 9.40 -12.61 0.64
CA THR A 36 10.32 -13.57 0.00
C THR A 36 11.48 -13.95 0.93
N GLN A 37 12.00 -13.01 1.72
CA GLN A 37 12.97 -13.31 2.78
C GLN A 37 12.42 -14.32 3.79
N GLY A 38 11.11 -14.29 4.08
CA GLY A 38 10.43 -15.25 4.94
C GLY A 38 10.12 -16.62 4.31
N ALA A 39 10.41 -16.83 3.03
CA ALA A 39 10.08 -18.07 2.33
C ALA A 39 10.72 -19.31 2.95
N THR A 40 12.00 -19.21 3.30
CA THR A 40 12.74 -20.29 3.95
C THR A 40 12.15 -20.61 5.33
N LEU A 41 11.60 -19.62 6.02
CA LEU A 41 10.90 -19.83 7.28
C LEU A 41 9.64 -20.67 7.08
N ALA A 42 8.87 -20.42 6.01
CA ALA A 42 7.68 -21.21 5.69
C ALA A 42 8.03 -22.67 5.40
N ASP A 43 9.14 -22.94 4.73
CA ASP A 43 9.59 -24.29 4.46
C ASP A 43 10.08 -25.00 5.74
N ASN A 44 10.75 -24.28 6.62
CA ASN A 44 11.16 -24.79 7.93
C ASN A 44 9.95 -25.06 8.85
N LEU A 45 8.87 -24.25 8.75
CA LEU A 45 7.61 -24.52 9.44
C LEU A 45 6.97 -25.82 8.94
N LYS A 46 6.87 -26.00 7.62
CA LYS A 46 6.33 -27.23 7.01
C LYS A 46 7.15 -28.47 7.40
N ALA A 47 8.47 -28.31 7.52
CA ALA A 47 9.38 -29.37 7.96
C ALA A 47 9.35 -29.61 9.48
N GLY A 48 8.53 -28.88 10.23
CA GLY A 48 8.46 -29.01 11.71
C GLY A 48 9.70 -28.53 12.46
N LYS A 49 10.62 -27.83 11.79
CA LYS A 49 11.87 -27.33 12.39
C LYS A 49 11.65 -26.10 13.27
N ILE A 50 10.59 -25.35 13.02
CA ILE A 50 10.17 -24.17 13.81
C ILE A 50 8.65 -24.21 13.97
N ARG A 51 8.15 -23.66 15.08
CA ARG A 51 6.71 -23.66 15.38
C ARG A 51 5.95 -22.48 14.75
N CYS A 52 6.59 -21.33 14.69
CA CYS A 52 6.00 -20.10 14.16
C CYS A 52 7.09 -19.20 13.58
N PRO A 53 6.86 -18.43 12.52
CA PRO A 53 7.81 -17.46 11.97
C PRO A 53 8.32 -16.46 13.01
N ILE A 54 7.49 -16.07 13.97
CA ILE A 54 7.88 -15.17 15.07
C ILE A 54 8.87 -15.84 16.03
N ASP A 55 8.69 -17.15 16.29
CA ASP A 55 9.59 -17.90 17.17
C ASP A 55 10.99 -18.11 16.56
N ALA A 56 11.06 -18.26 15.23
CA ALA A 56 12.33 -18.34 14.53
C ALA A 56 13.06 -16.99 14.48
N GLY A 57 12.38 -15.97 14.91
CA GLY A 57 12.87 -14.61 14.89
C GLY A 57 13.00 -14.05 13.48
N THR A 58 12.77 -12.80 13.38
CA THR A 58 13.01 -12.02 12.18
C THR A 58 14.49 -11.96 11.79
N GLN A 59 15.38 -12.53 12.59
CA GLN A 59 16.80 -12.65 12.30
C GLN A 59 17.05 -13.54 11.08
N SER A 60 16.57 -14.79 11.08
CA SER A 60 16.73 -15.69 9.92
C SER A 60 16.13 -15.09 8.64
N GLN A 61 15.03 -14.38 8.76
CA GLN A 61 14.41 -13.70 7.62
C GLN A 61 15.31 -12.59 7.08
N ARG A 62 15.95 -11.81 7.93
CA ARG A 62 16.94 -10.79 7.55
C ARG A 62 18.19 -11.42 6.95
N ASP A 63 18.64 -12.54 7.51
CA ASP A 63 19.84 -13.23 7.06
C ASP A 63 19.69 -13.85 5.66
N ASN A 64 18.47 -14.08 5.19
CA ASN A 64 18.20 -14.50 3.82
C ASN A 64 18.45 -13.43 2.75
N LEU A 65 18.61 -12.16 3.12
CA LEU A 65 18.83 -11.09 2.16
C LEU A 65 20.32 -10.87 1.92
N ASN A 66 20.79 -11.22 0.73
CA ASN A 66 22.18 -11.04 0.31
C ASN A 66 22.29 -10.92 -1.22
N GLU A 67 23.47 -10.63 -1.72
CA GLU A 67 23.74 -10.42 -3.14
C GLU A 67 23.33 -11.62 -4.01
N ARG A 68 23.65 -12.83 -3.55
CA ARG A 68 23.35 -14.06 -4.28
C ARG A 68 21.85 -14.27 -4.49
N VAL A 69 21.04 -14.17 -3.44
CA VAL A 69 19.58 -14.37 -3.57
C VAL A 69 18.89 -13.27 -4.40
N LEU A 70 19.50 -12.08 -4.47
CA LEU A 70 18.96 -11.02 -5.30
C LEU A 70 19.37 -11.15 -6.77
N PHE A 71 20.63 -11.46 -7.06
CA PHE A 71 21.24 -11.18 -8.36
C PHE A 71 21.78 -12.39 -9.12
N ASP A 72 21.95 -13.57 -8.50
CA ASP A 72 22.33 -14.78 -9.24
C ASP A 72 21.26 -15.18 -10.26
N GLY A 73 21.56 -16.00 -11.24
CA GLY A 73 20.73 -16.33 -12.40
C GLY A 73 19.21 -16.36 -12.16
N THR A 74 18.75 -17.08 -11.14
CA THR A 74 17.33 -17.13 -10.70
C THR A 74 17.06 -16.24 -9.50
N GLY A 75 17.93 -15.29 -9.22
CA GLY A 75 17.79 -14.32 -8.13
C GLY A 75 16.53 -13.47 -8.26
N TRP A 76 16.04 -13.00 -7.14
CA TRP A 76 14.73 -12.34 -7.07
C TRP A 76 14.63 -11.12 -8.01
N ALA A 77 15.68 -10.32 -8.12
CA ALA A 77 15.69 -9.16 -9.02
C ALA A 77 15.63 -9.56 -10.50
N ASN A 78 15.97 -10.80 -10.85
CA ASN A 78 15.92 -11.30 -12.22
C ASN A 78 14.57 -11.92 -12.59
N VAL A 79 13.84 -12.52 -11.61
CA VAL A 79 12.64 -13.32 -11.91
C VAL A 79 11.34 -12.64 -11.53
N MET A 80 11.34 -11.71 -10.53
CA MET A 80 10.09 -11.08 -10.08
C MET A 80 9.59 -10.03 -11.08
N TYR A 81 8.30 -10.07 -11.37
CA TYR A 81 7.54 -9.09 -12.15
C TYR A 81 8.18 -8.62 -13.47
N PRO A 82 8.68 -9.53 -14.34
CA PRO A 82 9.47 -9.16 -15.52
C PRO A 82 8.75 -8.22 -16.48
N GLN A 83 7.41 -8.28 -16.57
CA GLN A 83 6.62 -7.47 -17.50
C GLN A 83 6.37 -6.03 -17.01
N VAL A 84 6.47 -5.79 -15.70
CA VAL A 84 6.06 -4.50 -15.10
C VAL A 84 7.10 -3.89 -14.16
N ARG A 85 8.26 -4.51 -13.98
CA ARG A 85 9.29 -4.04 -13.05
C ARG A 85 9.80 -2.63 -13.34
N ALA A 86 9.68 -2.16 -14.57
CA ALA A 86 9.98 -0.77 -14.94
C ALA A 86 9.04 0.25 -14.27
N GLY A 87 7.87 -0.19 -13.78
CA GLY A 87 6.94 0.61 -12.98
C GLY A 87 7.01 0.32 -11.48
N LEU A 88 8.03 -0.41 -11.02
CA LEU A 88 8.21 -0.82 -9.62
C LEU A 88 9.62 -0.47 -9.13
N TYR A 89 9.72 0.13 -7.94
CA TYR A 89 10.96 0.07 -7.19
C TYR A 89 11.20 -1.36 -6.70
N LEU A 90 12.46 -1.81 -6.69
CA LEU A 90 12.87 -2.95 -5.89
C LEU A 90 13.16 -2.42 -4.48
N LEU A 91 12.29 -2.73 -3.51
CA LEU A 91 12.46 -2.34 -2.12
C LEU A 91 13.14 -3.46 -1.35
N VAL A 92 14.39 -3.23 -0.94
CA VAL A 92 15.08 -4.15 -0.04
C VAL A 92 14.66 -3.86 1.40
N ASP A 93 14.10 -4.90 2.05
CA ASP A 93 13.62 -4.80 3.43
C ASP A 93 14.75 -5.03 4.46
N ALA A 94 14.43 -4.99 5.74
CA ALA A 94 15.39 -5.11 6.84
C ALA A 94 16.38 -6.26 6.63
N GLY A 95 17.66 -5.99 6.86
CA GLY A 95 18.74 -6.98 6.74
C GLY A 95 19.85 -6.60 5.76
N TRP A 96 19.59 -5.66 4.84
CA TRP A 96 20.56 -5.31 3.79
C TRP A 96 21.78 -4.52 4.28
N ASP A 97 21.64 -3.75 5.36
CA ASP A 97 22.64 -2.82 5.89
C ASP A 97 23.23 -3.26 7.24
N ILE A 98 23.04 -4.52 7.61
CA ILE A 98 23.53 -5.09 8.89
C ILE A 98 24.28 -6.40 8.68
N PRO A 99 25.25 -6.76 9.54
CA PRO A 99 25.91 -8.06 9.51
C PRO A 99 24.92 -9.23 9.67
N GLU A 100 25.28 -10.37 9.10
CA GLU A 100 24.59 -11.63 9.34
C GLU A 100 24.64 -11.99 10.83
N GLY A 101 23.56 -12.56 11.37
CA GLY A 101 23.44 -12.92 12.77
C GLY A 101 23.11 -11.75 13.69
N THR A 102 22.91 -10.53 13.17
CA THR A 102 22.49 -9.36 13.96
C THR A 102 21.16 -9.64 14.65
N ALA A 103 21.10 -9.51 15.97
CA ALA A 103 19.91 -9.84 16.76
C ALA A 103 18.68 -9.02 16.33
N SER A 104 17.51 -9.65 16.48
CA SER A 104 16.23 -9.01 16.14
C SER A 104 15.77 -7.99 17.17
N VAL A 105 16.33 -8.02 18.37
CA VAL A 105 15.99 -7.17 19.51
C VAL A 105 17.26 -6.75 20.26
N GLY A 106 17.14 -5.78 21.15
CA GLY A 106 18.24 -5.33 21.99
C GLY A 106 19.22 -4.37 21.29
N PRO A 107 20.45 -4.26 21.81
CA PRO A 107 21.45 -3.27 21.36
C PRO A 107 21.80 -3.35 19.88
N ASP A 108 21.80 -4.54 19.30
CA ASP A 108 22.13 -4.75 17.87
C ASP A 108 21.21 -4.01 16.91
N LEU A 109 20.02 -3.61 17.37
CA LEU A 109 19.14 -2.75 16.56
C LEU A 109 19.78 -1.42 16.20
N SER A 110 20.73 -0.93 17.01
CA SER A 110 21.48 0.31 16.78
C SER A 110 22.31 0.29 15.48
N LEU A 111 22.64 -0.91 14.98
CA LEU A 111 23.40 -1.09 13.74
C LEU A 111 22.57 -0.77 12.49
N ARG A 112 21.23 -0.83 12.59
CA ARG A 112 20.33 -0.55 11.45
C ARG A 112 20.28 0.96 11.14
N GLY A 113 19.98 1.26 9.90
CA GLY A 113 19.95 2.64 9.41
C GLY A 113 21.34 3.17 9.07
N SER A 114 22.33 2.28 8.92
CA SER A 114 23.64 2.63 8.38
C SER A 114 23.56 3.10 6.93
N LEU A 115 22.58 2.56 6.17
CA LEU A 115 22.34 2.77 4.74
C LEU A 115 23.56 2.44 3.88
N VAL A 116 24.37 1.53 4.35
CA VAL A 116 25.53 1.01 3.62
C VAL A 116 25.34 -0.50 3.47
N PRO A 117 25.31 -1.05 2.25
CA PRO A 117 25.20 -2.51 2.06
C PRO A 117 26.27 -3.24 2.84
N ASP A 118 25.92 -4.27 3.63
CA ASP A 118 26.89 -5.02 4.41
C ASP A 118 27.92 -5.71 3.50
N ALA A 119 29.21 -5.63 3.87
CA ALA A 119 30.30 -6.06 3.00
C ALA A 119 30.35 -7.58 2.76
N LYS A 120 29.86 -8.37 3.72
CA LYS A 120 29.84 -9.84 3.59
C LYS A 120 28.62 -10.30 2.82
N ARG A 121 27.48 -9.60 3.00
CA ARG A 121 26.25 -9.90 2.29
C ARG A 121 26.30 -9.46 0.83
N PHE A 122 27.01 -8.35 0.54
CA PHE A 122 27.12 -7.73 -0.78
C PHE A 122 28.60 -7.50 -1.15
N PRO A 123 29.38 -8.57 -1.37
CA PRO A 123 30.82 -8.49 -1.53
C PRO A 123 31.29 -7.80 -2.82
N SER A 124 30.45 -7.75 -3.86
CA SER A 124 30.78 -7.07 -5.13
C SER A 124 30.64 -5.55 -5.03
N PHE A 125 29.87 -5.03 -4.05
CA PHE A 125 29.67 -3.59 -3.90
C PHE A 125 30.76 -3.01 -3.00
N ARG A 126 31.79 -2.44 -3.61
CA ARG A 126 33.02 -1.98 -2.95
C ARG A 126 33.15 -0.45 -2.97
N GLY A 127 34.10 0.07 -2.19
CA GLY A 127 34.43 1.49 -2.14
C GLY A 127 33.83 2.24 -0.96
N THR A 128 33.58 3.53 -1.14
CA THR A 128 32.96 4.40 -0.13
C THR A 128 31.52 3.98 0.16
N PRO A 129 30.91 4.41 1.27
CA PRO A 129 29.50 4.14 1.56
C PRO A 129 28.56 4.49 0.39
N ALA A 130 28.71 5.67 -0.19
CA ALA A 130 27.94 6.10 -1.34
C ALA A 130 28.23 5.27 -2.60
N GLY A 131 29.51 4.94 -2.85
CA GLY A 131 29.91 4.10 -3.99
C GLY A 131 29.32 2.70 -3.90
N ARG A 132 29.27 2.10 -2.70
CA ARG A 132 28.67 0.78 -2.44
C ARG A 132 27.16 0.81 -2.68
N LEU A 133 26.47 1.82 -2.16
CA LEU A 133 25.04 1.99 -2.34
C LEU A 133 24.70 2.29 -3.80
N LYS A 134 25.55 3.08 -4.48
CA LYS A 134 25.41 3.34 -5.92
C LYS A 134 25.53 2.07 -6.74
N ALA A 135 26.54 1.23 -6.47
CA ALA A 135 26.71 -0.05 -7.17
C ALA A 135 25.49 -0.94 -6.99
N PHE A 136 24.89 -0.95 -5.80
CA PHE A 136 23.64 -1.66 -5.55
C PHE A 136 22.48 -1.08 -6.39
N SER A 137 22.30 0.24 -6.37
CA SER A 137 21.26 0.92 -7.15
C SER A 137 21.42 0.63 -8.66
N ASP A 138 22.64 0.71 -9.18
CA ASP A 138 22.94 0.45 -10.59
C ASP A 138 22.66 -1.02 -10.96
N ALA A 139 22.98 -1.97 -10.08
CA ALA A 139 22.69 -3.41 -10.28
C ALA A 139 21.18 -3.69 -10.35
N VAL A 140 20.37 -2.98 -9.58
CA VAL A 140 18.89 -3.06 -9.61
C VAL A 140 18.37 -2.47 -10.92
N LYS A 141 18.78 -1.26 -11.28
CA LYS A 141 18.36 -0.58 -12.52
C LYS A 141 18.75 -1.35 -13.78
N ALA A 142 19.94 -1.96 -13.80
CA ALA A 142 20.41 -2.79 -14.92
C ALA A 142 19.50 -4.01 -15.19
N ARG A 143 18.64 -4.39 -14.23
CA ARG A 143 17.65 -5.47 -14.37
C ARG A 143 16.26 -4.97 -14.76
N GLY A 144 16.15 -3.71 -15.11
CA GLY A 144 14.92 -3.08 -15.60
C GLY A 144 13.97 -2.60 -14.51
N TRP A 145 14.39 -2.57 -13.24
CA TRP A 145 13.60 -1.96 -12.17
C TRP A 145 13.62 -0.44 -12.27
N GLN A 146 12.54 0.21 -11.82
CA GLN A 146 12.46 1.67 -11.77
C GLN A 146 13.58 2.29 -10.94
N GLY A 147 13.95 1.67 -9.83
CA GLY A 147 15.01 2.10 -8.93
C GLY A 147 15.13 1.20 -7.71
N LEU A 148 16.11 1.49 -6.86
CA LEU A 148 16.28 0.88 -5.55
C LEU A 148 15.56 1.72 -4.50
N ALA A 149 14.66 1.10 -3.74
CA ALA A 149 14.10 1.62 -2.50
C ALA A 149 14.67 0.86 -1.31
N VAL A 150 14.78 1.50 -0.16
CA VAL A 150 15.40 0.89 1.01
C VAL A 150 14.53 1.01 2.26
N TRP A 151 14.51 -0.07 3.03
CA TRP A 151 13.94 -0.08 4.38
C TRP A 151 14.86 0.69 5.34
N VAL A 152 14.25 1.54 6.17
CA VAL A 152 14.93 2.37 7.16
C VAL A 152 14.18 2.24 8.49
N PRO A 153 14.87 2.08 9.64
CA PRO A 153 14.20 2.02 10.93
C PRO A 153 13.71 3.41 11.37
N CYS A 154 12.69 3.45 12.24
CA CYS A 154 12.28 4.67 12.94
C CYS A 154 13.25 4.97 14.09
N HIS A 155 14.51 5.12 13.76
CA HIS A 155 15.60 5.60 14.59
C HIS A 155 16.81 5.94 13.70
N VAL A 156 17.83 6.56 14.26
CA VAL A 156 19.09 6.76 13.54
C VAL A 156 20.12 5.71 13.94
N HIS A 157 21.05 5.45 13.03
CA HIS A 157 22.20 4.58 13.34
C HIS A 157 22.92 5.08 14.60
N GLY A 158 23.15 4.17 15.54
CA GLY A 158 23.75 4.48 16.85
C GLY A 158 22.76 4.82 17.97
N ASP A 159 21.45 4.98 17.68
CA ASP A 159 20.45 5.02 18.74
C ASP A 159 20.43 3.67 19.50
N MET A 160 20.32 3.74 20.82
CA MET A 160 20.25 2.56 21.69
C MET A 160 18.83 2.38 22.27
N PRO A 161 18.49 1.19 22.77
CA PRO A 161 17.21 0.97 23.41
C PRO A 161 16.93 1.93 24.57
N GLY A 162 15.68 2.42 24.63
CA GLY A 162 15.20 3.27 25.71
C GLY A 162 15.53 4.77 25.55
N PRO A 163 14.84 5.62 26.32
CA PRO A 163 14.96 7.07 26.18
C PRO A 163 16.35 7.63 26.44
N LYS A 164 17.07 7.05 27.40
CA LYS A 164 18.42 7.49 27.78
C LYS A 164 19.50 7.10 26.76
N GLY A 165 19.22 6.09 25.92
CA GLY A 165 20.13 5.66 24.86
C GLY A 165 19.86 6.31 23.51
N ARG A 166 18.85 7.18 23.36
CA ARG A 166 18.56 7.90 22.14
C ARG A 166 19.56 9.05 21.96
N LEU A 167 20.04 9.20 20.74
CA LEU A 167 20.82 10.38 20.37
C LEU A 167 19.96 11.64 20.51
N ALA A 168 20.58 12.75 20.95
CA ALA A 168 19.94 14.03 20.94
C ALA A 168 19.51 14.41 19.50
N ASP A 169 18.44 15.18 19.35
CA ASP A 169 17.89 15.53 18.03
C ASP A 169 18.92 16.19 17.13
N GLU A 170 19.82 17.01 17.67
CA GLU A 170 20.89 17.62 16.89
C GLU A 170 21.90 16.57 16.35
N ALA A 171 22.23 15.56 17.14
CA ALA A 171 23.06 14.45 16.67
C ALA A 171 22.31 13.60 15.64
N ALA A 172 21.01 13.37 15.86
CA ALA A 172 20.17 12.67 14.90
C ALA A 172 20.06 13.41 13.56
N ARG A 173 19.95 14.74 13.58
CA ARG A 173 19.97 15.59 12.36
C ARG A 173 21.25 15.40 11.55
N ARG A 174 22.41 15.35 12.21
CA ARG A 174 23.70 15.14 11.52
C ARG A 174 23.75 13.74 10.87
N VAL A 175 23.36 12.70 11.59
CA VAL A 175 23.31 11.33 11.05
C VAL A 175 22.36 11.24 9.87
N LEU A 176 21.15 11.78 9.98
CA LEU A 176 20.17 11.78 8.89
C LEU A 176 20.69 12.55 7.67
N ALA A 177 21.29 13.73 7.88
CA ALA A 177 21.86 14.52 6.78
C ALA A 177 22.96 13.77 6.02
N GLU A 178 23.86 13.10 6.75
CA GLU A 178 24.90 12.26 6.16
C GLU A 178 24.29 11.12 5.34
N ARG A 179 23.31 10.40 5.89
CA ARG A 179 22.67 9.25 5.22
C ARG A 179 21.87 9.69 3.98
N MET A 180 21.18 10.81 4.04
CA MET A 180 20.48 11.37 2.89
C MET A 180 21.44 11.85 1.80
N ALA A 181 22.60 12.40 2.18
CA ALA A 181 23.64 12.76 1.21
C ALA A 181 24.21 11.53 0.48
N ILE A 182 24.46 10.42 1.23
CA ILE A 182 24.86 9.13 0.65
C ILE A 182 23.82 8.63 -0.35
N CYS A 183 22.52 8.67 0.01
CA CYS A 183 21.45 8.24 -0.87
C CYS A 183 21.33 9.11 -2.12
N ARG A 184 21.49 10.43 -1.99
CA ARG A 184 21.48 11.37 -3.12
C ARG A 184 22.61 11.07 -4.10
N GLU A 185 23.83 10.85 -3.61
CA GLU A 185 24.98 10.49 -4.44
C GLU A 185 24.80 9.14 -5.12
N ALA A 186 24.17 8.18 -4.44
CA ALA A 186 23.88 6.85 -4.95
C ALA A 186 22.67 6.78 -5.89
N GLY A 187 21.87 7.85 -6.00
CA GLY A 187 20.63 7.86 -6.79
C GLY A 187 19.54 6.96 -6.21
N VAL A 188 19.48 6.86 -4.86
CA VAL A 188 18.41 6.17 -4.11
C VAL A 188 17.48 7.22 -3.54
N ASP A 189 16.25 7.26 -4.04
CA ASP A 189 15.29 8.34 -3.82
C ASP A 189 14.00 7.89 -3.10
N TYR A 190 14.02 6.71 -2.44
CA TYR A 190 12.87 6.18 -1.74
C TYR A 190 13.27 5.48 -0.43
N TRP A 191 12.72 5.93 0.70
CA TRP A 191 12.85 5.31 2.01
C TRP A 191 11.50 4.79 2.50
N LYS A 192 11.45 3.52 2.90
CA LYS A 192 10.38 2.92 3.69
C LYS A 192 10.79 2.98 5.16
N ILE A 193 10.21 3.90 5.94
CA ILE A 193 10.52 4.10 7.36
C ILE A 193 9.54 3.29 8.19
N ASP A 194 10.05 2.26 8.84
CA ASP A 194 9.28 1.29 9.61
C ASP A 194 9.50 1.48 11.13
N TRP A 195 9.38 0.41 11.91
CA TRP A 195 9.54 0.44 13.36
C TRP A 195 10.99 0.71 13.80
N GLY A 196 11.15 1.14 15.05
CA GLY A 196 12.47 1.41 15.62
C GLY A 196 12.40 1.91 17.06
N PHE A 197 13.52 2.32 17.62
CA PHE A 197 13.60 2.77 19.02
C PHE A 197 12.85 4.08 19.31
N ARG A 198 12.54 4.86 18.28
CA ARG A 198 11.83 6.14 18.42
C ARG A 198 10.32 6.01 18.23
N ASN A 199 9.81 4.79 18.14
CA ASN A 199 8.39 4.54 18.15
C ASN A 199 7.76 4.93 19.50
N GLY A 200 6.52 5.41 19.47
CA GLY A 200 5.77 5.80 20.65
C GLY A 200 5.48 7.28 20.72
N ALA A 201 5.39 7.85 21.92
CA ALA A 201 4.95 9.24 22.11
C ALA A 201 5.81 10.30 21.40
N GLY A 202 7.09 10.05 21.17
CA GLY A 202 8.00 10.94 20.43
C GLY A 202 8.06 10.71 18.93
N GLU A 203 7.31 9.77 18.40
CA GLU A 203 7.38 9.35 16.99
C GLU A 203 6.98 10.44 16.00
N PRO A 204 5.88 11.21 16.18
CA PRO A 204 5.54 12.28 15.26
C PRO A 204 6.63 13.36 15.17
N ALA A 205 7.24 13.73 16.30
CA ALA A 205 8.34 14.70 16.33
C ALA A 205 9.58 14.17 15.56
N PHE A 206 9.92 12.90 15.71
CA PHE A 206 11.02 12.30 14.96
C PHE A 206 10.73 12.25 13.45
N ARG A 207 9.50 11.92 13.04
CA ARG A 207 9.11 11.92 11.62
C ARG A 207 9.18 13.32 11.01
N ARG A 208 8.75 14.35 11.73
CA ARG A 208 8.95 15.77 11.33
C ARG A 208 10.44 16.09 11.18
N LEU A 209 11.27 15.69 12.15
CA LEU A 209 12.72 15.86 12.06
C LEU A 209 13.30 15.24 10.78
N VAL A 210 12.89 14.03 10.41
CA VAL A 210 13.32 13.37 9.17
C VAL A 210 12.92 14.20 7.95
N THR A 211 11.67 14.67 7.91
CA THR A 211 11.16 15.51 6.80
C THR A 211 11.92 16.83 6.69
N GLU A 212 12.17 17.53 7.81
CA GLU A 212 12.94 18.77 7.83
C GLU A 212 14.38 18.59 7.31
N VAL A 213 15.03 17.49 7.65
CA VAL A 213 16.38 17.18 7.15
C VAL A 213 16.32 16.83 5.67
N ARG A 214 15.34 16.03 5.24
CA ARG A 214 15.12 15.66 3.85
C ARG A 214 14.96 16.90 2.96
N ASP A 215 14.12 17.84 3.37
CA ASP A 215 13.81 19.05 2.59
C ASP A 215 15.04 19.93 2.36
N ARG A 216 15.99 19.91 3.31
CA ARG A 216 17.27 20.64 3.17
C ARG A 216 18.35 19.90 2.39
N VAL A 217 18.45 18.57 2.61
CA VAL A 217 19.60 17.79 2.10
C VAL A 217 19.28 17.10 0.79
N TYR A 218 18.10 16.52 0.70
CA TYR A 218 17.66 15.75 -0.46
C TYR A 218 16.15 15.88 -0.71
N PRO A 219 15.65 17.01 -1.21
CA PRO A 219 14.23 17.25 -1.47
C PRO A 219 13.59 16.21 -2.43
N GLY A 220 14.41 15.56 -3.25
CA GLY A 220 13.98 14.47 -4.15
C GLY A 220 13.69 13.15 -3.46
N LEU A 221 14.13 12.94 -2.22
CA LEU A 221 13.91 11.70 -1.49
C LEU A 221 12.44 11.57 -1.07
N ARG A 222 11.80 10.46 -1.43
CA ARG A 222 10.46 10.10 -0.93
C ARG A 222 10.53 9.42 0.41
N LEU A 223 9.66 9.86 1.32
CA LEU A 223 9.51 9.26 2.64
C LEU A 223 8.17 8.51 2.70
N GLU A 224 8.24 7.18 2.78
CA GLU A 224 7.10 6.35 3.13
C GLU A 224 7.17 6.00 4.61
N HIS A 225 6.18 6.45 5.36
CA HIS A 225 6.00 6.01 6.73
C HIS A 225 4.95 4.90 6.79
N CYS A 226 5.16 3.91 7.65
CA CYS A 226 4.33 2.70 7.67
C CYS A 226 3.79 2.31 9.03
N ARG A 227 3.73 3.21 9.99
CA ARG A 227 3.14 2.94 11.32
C ARG A 227 2.53 4.17 11.92
N LEU A 228 1.54 3.95 12.76
CA LEU A 228 1.02 4.97 13.64
C LEU A 228 1.70 4.93 15.01
N PRO A 229 1.90 6.10 15.64
CA PRO A 229 2.51 6.19 16.96
C PRO A 229 1.70 5.41 18.00
N GLY A 230 2.40 4.60 18.82
CA GLY A 230 1.81 3.95 20.00
C GLY A 230 0.61 3.04 19.75
N GLY A 231 0.27 2.79 18.49
CA GLY A 231 -0.74 1.81 18.13
C GLY A 231 -0.19 0.40 18.28
N PRO A 232 -1.01 -0.58 18.68
CA PRO A 232 -0.62 -1.94 18.45
C PRO A 232 -0.40 -2.08 16.96
N LEU A 233 0.79 -2.47 16.56
CA LEU A 233 1.14 -2.77 15.17
C LEU A 233 0.08 -3.60 14.50
N ASN A 234 -0.53 -4.41 15.32
CA ASN A 234 -1.30 -5.56 14.97
C ASN A 234 -2.23 -5.87 16.13
N GLY A 235 -2.93 -4.85 16.65
CA GLY A 235 -3.77 -4.99 17.83
C GLY A 235 -4.86 -6.03 17.63
N LEU A 236 -4.56 -7.25 18.02
CA LEU A 236 -5.62 -8.20 18.29
C LEU A 236 -6.25 -7.77 19.61
N SER A 237 -7.44 -7.22 19.54
CA SER A 237 -8.28 -7.04 20.72
C SER A 237 -8.98 -8.36 21.01
N ILE A 238 -8.78 -8.90 22.18
CA ILE A 238 -9.49 -10.09 22.62
C ILE A 238 -10.68 -9.62 23.45
N ASP A 239 -11.88 -9.89 22.96
CA ASP A 239 -13.07 -9.76 23.78
C ASP A 239 -12.98 -10.78 24.91
N LYS A 240 -12.93 -10.29 26.15
CA LYS A 240 -12.71 -11.14 27.33
C LYS A 240 -13.91 -12.02 27.66
N GLU A 241 -15.11 -11.65 27.23
CA GLU A 241 -16.33 -12.38 27.49
C GLU A 241 -16.58 -13.49 26.46
N THR A 242 -16.35 -13.18 25.19
CA THR A 242 -16.62 -14.11 24.08
C THR A 242 -15.39 -14.88 23.62
N GLY A 243 -14.18 -14.45 24.01
CA GLY A 243 -12.91 -14.98 23.51
C GLY A 243 -12.67 -14.65 22.03
N VAL A 244 -13.55 -13.88 21.40
CA VAL A 244 -13.42 -13.48 20.01
C VAL A 244 -12.28 -12.48 19.88
N VAL A 245 -11.38 -12.78 18.98
CA VAL A 245 -10.29 -11.88 18.64
C VAL A 245 -10.78 -10.96 17.52
N THR A 246 -10.96 -9.69 17.83
CA THR A 246 -11.19 -8.69 16.80
C THR A 246 -9.85 -8.33 16.14
N GLY A 247 -9.85 -8.28 14.82
CA GLY A 247 -8.67 -8.00 14.02
C GLY A 247 -8.05 -6.66 14.33
N THR A 248 -6.84 -6.54 13.90
CA THR A 248 -5.94 -5.44 14.16
C THR A 248 -6.51 -4.10 13.71
N GLY A 249 -6.85 -3.29 14.69
CA GLY A 249 -7.19 -1.92 14.42
C GLY A 249 -8.57 -1.78 13.81
N ARG A 250 -9.57 -1.88 14.65
CA ARG A 250 -10.84 -1.24 14.39
C ARG A 250 -10.59 0.27 14.56
N PHE A 251 -10.21 0.93 13.47
CA PHE A 251 -9.93 2.36 13.53
C PHE A 251 -11.21 3.19 13.48
N VAL A 252 -12.08 2.86 12.53
CA VAL A 252 -13.33 3.60 12.32
C VAL A 252 -14.29 3.35 13.47
N GLY A 253 -14.66 4.43 14.17
CA GLY A 253 -15.58 4.40 15.31
C GLY A 253 -15.01 3.80 16.59
N ASP A 254 -13.70 3.52 16.66
CA ASP A 254 -13.03 3.18 17.91
C ASP A 254 -12.67 4.46 18.67
N PRO A 255 -13.17 4.66 19.92
CA PRO A 255 -12.90 5.89 20.67
C PRO A 255 -11.42 6.21 20.87
N LEU A 256 -10.57 5.18 20.98
CA LEU A 256 -9.11 5.37 21.12
C LEU A 256 -8.53 6.00 19.85
N TRP A 257 -8.90 5.49 18.68
CA TRP A 257 -8.38 5.99 17.41
C TRP A 257 -9.04 7.30 17.00
N GLU A 258 -10.32 7.48 17.27
CA GLU A 258 -10.99 8.77 17.07
C GLU A 258 -10.34 9.88 17.89
N GLY A 259 -9.92 9.61 19.12
CA GLY A 259 -9.18 10.56 19.97
C GLY A 259 -7.77 10.86 19.47
N ARG A 260 -7.21 10.07 18.56
CA ARG A 260 -5.84 10.20 18.04
C ARG A 260 -5.75 10.77 16.63
N ARG A 261 -6.84 11.22 16.04
CA ARG A 261 -6.86 11.75 14.66
C ARG A 261 -5.83 12.86 14.41
N GLY A 262 -5.61 13.73 15.38
CA GLY A 262 -4.59 14.80 15.27
C GLY A 262 -3.17 14.24 15.15
N GLU A 263 -2.81 13.26 15.97
CA GLU A 263 -1.52 12.59 15.95
C GLU A 263 -1.31 11.82 14.64
N VAL A 264 -2.37 11.19 14.13
CA VAL A 264 -2.35 10.52 12.82
C VAL A 264 -2.13 11.55 11.70
N ALA A 265 -2.82 12.69 11.75
CA ALA A 265 -2.64 13.74 10.75
C ALA A 265 -1.19 14.27 10.73
N GLU A 266 -0.50 14.38 11.89
CA GLU A 266 0.91 14.77 11.94
C GLU A 266 1.83 13.76 11.24
N VAL A 267 1.56 12.45 11.40
CA VAL A 267 2.34 11.41 10.72
C VAL A 267 2.08 11.42 9.22
N LEU A 268 0.81 11.58 8.81
CA LEU A 268 0.45 11.70 7.40
C LEU A 268 1.09 12.94 6.76
N ALA A 269 1.15 14.07 7.47
CA ALA A 269 1.78 15.29 7.01
C ALA A 269 3.31 15.16 6.82
N ALA A 270 3.95 14.29 7.58
CA ALA A 270 5.37 13.98 7.44
C ALA A 270 5.68 12.97 6.32
N SER A 271 4.66 12.49 5.61
CA SER A 271 4.75 11.40 4.64
C SER A 271 4.50 11.90 3.22
N ASP A 272 5.35 11.52 2.26
CA ASP A 272 4.99 11.59 0.83
C ASP A 272 4.07 10.41 0.47
N VAL A 273 4.35 9.25 1.08
CA VAL A 273 3.56 8.03 0.98
C VAL A 273 3.34 7.49 2.39
N PHE A 274 2.11 7.07 2.69
CA PHE A 274 1.82 6.40 3.95
C PHE A 274 1.28 4.99 3.68
N ARG A 275 1.99 3.98 4.16
CA ARG A 275 1.60 2.58 4.02
C ARG A 275 0.54 2.22 5.05
N THR A 276 -0.55 1.60 4.59
CA THR A 276 -1.65 1.14 5.46
C THR A 276 -1.20 0.04 6.43
N TYR A 277 0.01 -0.45 6.27
CA TYR A 277 0.74 -1.41 7.09
C TYR A 277 0.38 -2.87 6.87
N ASP A 278 1.25 -3.77 7.37
CA ASP A 278 1.13 -5.21 7.21
C ASP A 278 -0.26 -5.71 7.58
N VAL A 279 -0.80 -6.53 6.73
CA VAL A 279 -2.12 -7.12 6.86
C VAL A 279 -2.03 -8.59 7.26
N ILE A 280 -3.11 -9.11 7.79
CA ILE A 280 -3.16 -10.47 8.31
C ILE A 280 -3.68 -11.43 7.24
N GLY A 281 -2.83 -11.92 6.38
CA GLY A 281 -3.10 -13.04 5.49
C GLY A 281 -4.52 -13.13 4.91
N PRO A 282 -5.45 -13.87 5.51
CA PRO A 282 -6.80 -14.03 4.95
C PRO A 282 -7.62 -12.74 4.86
N PHE A 283 -7.32 -11.73 5.68
CA PHE A 283 -8.09 -10.49 5.82
C PHE A 283 -7.46 -9.29 5.11
N ASP A 284 -6.52 -9.50 4.21
CA ASP A 284 -5.76 -8.42 3.57
C ASP A 284 -6.68 -7.31 3.05
N HIS A 285 -7.69 -7.65 2.22
CA HIS A 285 -8.59 -6.66 1.62
C HIS A 285 -9.50 -5.96 2.62
N VAL A 286 -10.13 -6.69 3.57
CA VAL A 286 -11.04 -6.07 4.55
C VAL A 286 -10.29 -5.15 5.50
N THR A 287 -9.10 -5.56 5.95
CA THR A 287 -8.25 -4.77 6.84
C THR A 287 -7.74 -3.51 6.13
N THR A 288 -7.27 -3.65 4.89
CA THR A 288 -6.76 -2.52 4.10
C THR A 288 -7.87 -1.53 3.76
N LEU A 289 -9.06 -2.03 3.39
CA LEU A 289 -10.21 -1.19 3.09
C LEU A 289 -10.65 -0.36 4.32
N GLU A 290 -10.70 -1.00 5.49
CA GLU A 290 -11.00 -0.33 6.75
C GLU A 290 -10.00 0.78 7.07
N ARG A 291 -8.71 0.50 6.89
CA ARG A 291 -7.65 1.48 7.10
C ARG A 291 -7.72 2.64 6.10
N CYS A 292 -8.00 2.38 4.83
CA CYS A 292 -8.26 3.45 3.86
C CYS A 292 -9.45 4.32 4.27
N ALA A 293 -10.54 3.71 4.75
CA ALA A 293 -11.71 4.42 5.24
C ALA A 293 -11.41 5.32 6.47
N TYR A 294 -10.38 5.00 7.24
CA TYR A 294 -9.94 5.79 8.37
C TYR A 294 -8.94 6.89 8.00
N TYR A 295 -7.89 6.57 7.22
CA TYR A 295 -6.82 7.52 6.91
C TYR A 295 -7.23 8.58 5.90
N SER A 296 -8.00 8.20 4.87
CA SER A 296 -8.36 9.13 3.80
C SER A 296 -9.12 10.36 4.29
N PRO A 297 -10.17 10.25 5.12
CA PRO A 297 -10.86 11.43 5.65
C PRO A 297 -9.97 12.33 6.53
N ILE A 298 -8.98 11.76 7.22
CA ILE A 298 -8.02 12.54 8.03
C ILE A 298 -7.10 13.35 7.12
N ALA A 299 -6.55 12.70 6.10
CA ALA A 299 -5.68 13.36 5.12
C ALA A 299 -6.42 14.45 4.34
N GLU A 300 -7.68 14.20 3.96
CA GLU A 300 -8.54 15.17 3.25
C GLU A 300 -8.87 16.38 4.12
N ALA A 301 -9.30 16.16 5.37
CA ALA A 301 -9.61 17.25 6.30
C ALA A 301 -8.39 18.16 6.54
N ALA A 302 -7.20 17.59 6.56
CA ALA A 302 -5.93 18.31 6.70
C ALA A 302 -5.34 18.77 5.35
N LYS A 303 -6.00 18.52 4.21
CA LYS A 303 -5.56 18.86 2.84
C LYS A 303 -4.14 18.37 2.51
N LEU A 304 -3.80 17.18 2.95
CA LEU A 304 -2.47 16.63 2.77
C LEU A 304 -2.31 15.99 1.38
N PRO A 305 -1.21 16.23 0.67
CA PRO A 305 -0.95 15.61 -0.65
C PRO A 305 -0.47 14.16 -0.55
N VAL A 306 -0.51 13.56 0.64
CA VAL A 306 -0.03 12.20 0.90
C VAL A 306 -0.74 11.17 0.02
N LEU A 307 0.04 10.24 -0.53
CA LEU A 307 -0.45 9.03 -1.18
C LEU A 307 -0.59 7.92 -0.14
N LEU A 308 -1.68 7.14 -0.20
CA LEU A 308 -1.73 5.89 0.57
C LEU A 308 -1.14 4.75 -0.26
N ASN A 309 -0.38 3.89 0.40
CA ASN A 309 0.11 2.65 -0.15
C ASN A 309 -0.70 1.49 0.43
N VAL A 310 -1.42 0.80 -0.45
CA VAL A 310 -2.22 -0.37 -0.10
C VAL A 310 -1.43 -1.63 -0.42
N GLU A 311 -0.68 -2.08 0.55
CA GLU A 311 0.21 -3.22 0.38
C GLU A 311 -0.55 -4.49 0.03
N ASP A 312 -0.09 -5.15 -1.03
CA ASP A 312 -0.65 -6.40 -1.55
C ASP A 312 -2.15 -6.38 -1.92
N GLU A 313 -2.74 -5.18 -2.08
CA GLU A 313 -4.17 -5.03 -2.43
C GLU A 313 -4.39 -4.27 -3.74
N PRO A 314 -4.02 -4.86 -4.90
CA PRO A 314 -4.11 -4.21 -6.21
C PRO A 314 -5.53 -3.76 -6.57
N LEU A 315 -6.57 -4.48 -6.13
CA LEU A 315 -7.96 -4.08 -6.37
C LEU A 315 -8.34 -2.81 -5.61
N ILE A 316 -7.85 -2.67 -4.37
CA ILE A 316 -8.05 -1.44 -3.59
C ILE A 316 -7.22 -0.30 -4.18
N ALA A 317 -6.00 -0.59 -4.65
CA ALA A 317 -5.16 0.40 -5.30
C ALA A 317 -5.88 1.05 -6.49
N VAL A 318 -6.43 0.26 -7.40
CA VAL A 318 -7.19 0.78 -8.56
C VAL A 318 -8.54 1.35 -8.15
N GLY A 319 -9.26 0.71 -7.22
CA GLY A 319 -10.59 1.13 -6.81
C GLY A 319 -10.60 2.46 -6.06
N LEU A 320 -9.53 2.84 -5.37
CA LEU A 320 -9.44 4.06 -4.58
C LEU A 320 -8.35 5.04 -5.05
N GLY A 321 -7.64 4.74 -6.14
CA GLY A 321 -6.58 5.60 -6.66
C GLY A 321 -5.37 5.71 -5.75
N HIS A 322 -4.97 4.58 -5.15
CA HIS A 322 -3.81 4.47 -4.27
C HIS A 322 -2.60 3.87 -4.98
N VAL A 323 -1.41 4.00 -4.40
CA VAL A 323 -0.21 3.31 -4.85
C VAL A 323 -0.15 1.89 -4.31
N LEU A 324 0.65 1.04 -4.96
CA LEU A 324 0.74 -0.38 -4.65
C LEU A 324 2.15 -0.76 -4.18
N GLY A 325 2.25 -1.26 -2.96
CA GLY A 325 3.41 -2.00 -2.48
C GLY A 325 3.15 -3.50 -2.59
N ALA A 326 3.73 -4.17 -3.59
CA ALA A 326 3.64 -5.62 -3.67
C ALA A 326 4.70 -6.26 -2.76
N MET A 327 4.28 -7.14 -1.86
CA MET A 327 5.15 -7.88 -0.97
C MET A 327 5.03 -9.39 -1.16
N SER A 328 3.83 -9.86 -1.50
CA SER A 328 3.58 -11.27 -1.76
C SER A 328 4.31 -11.77 -2.99
N THR A 329 4.79 -13.00 -2.90
CA THR A 329 5.44 -13.68 -3.99
C THR A 329 4.43 -14.44 -4.84
N ASP A 330 4.63 -14.45 -6.16
CA ASP A 330 3.78 -15.14 -7.12
C ASP A 330 3.54 -16.61 -6.77
N TRP A 331 4.57 -17.31 -6.34
CA TRP A 331 4.50 -18.72 -6.03
C TRP A 331 3.69 -19.08 -4.77
N ARG A 332 3.43 -18.11 -3.87
CA ARG A 332 2.54 -18.32 -2.70
C ARG A 332 1.08 -18.11 -3.02
N ARG A 333 0.75 -17.21 -3.95
CA ARG A 333 -0.63 -16.81 -4.27
C ARG A 333 -1.03 -17.12 -5.71
N GLY A 334 -0.09 -17.63 -6.53
CA GLY A 334 -0.33 -18.11 -7.90
C GLY A 334 -0.45 -17.01 -8.95
N VAL A 335 -0.62 -17.45 -10.19
CA VAL A 335 -0.67 -16.61 -11.41
C VAL A 335 -1.71 -15.48 -11.31
N ARG A 336 -2.83 -15.71 -10.65
CA ARG A 336 -3.89 -14.71 -10.49
C ARG A 336 -3.39 -13.45 -9.78
N ARG A 337 -2.59 -13.59 -8.73
CA ARG A 337 -2.07 -12.42 -7.97
C ARG A 337 -1.09 -11.60 -8.80
N THR A 338 -0.26 -12.25 -9.59
CA THR A 338 0.63 -11.57 -10.54
C THR A 338 -0.16 -10.76 -11.55
N ASN A 339 -1.23 -11.33 -12.10
CA ASN A 339 -2.10 -10.65 -13.05
C ASN A 339 -2.81 -9.44 -12.41
N ASP A 340 -3.20 -9.53 -11.13
CA ASP A 340 -3.80 -8.42 -10.40
C ASP A 340 -2.81 -7.23 -10.29
N VAL A 341 -1.53 -7.51 -9.97
CA VAL A 341 -0.47 -6.49 -9.94
C VAL A 341 -0.25 -5.90 -11.33
N TYR A 342 -0.12 -6.73 -12.35
CA TYR A 342 0.06 -6.26 -13.75
C TYR A 342 -1.09 -5.37 -14.19
N THR A 343 -2.32 -5.78 -13.88
CA THR A 343 -3.53 -5.01 -14.19
C THR A 343 -3.54 -3.66 -13.46
N ALA A 344 -3.19 -3.64 -12.17
CA ALA A 344 -3.14 -2.40 -11.40
C ALA A 344 -2.10 -1.42 -11.97
N LEU A 345 -0.90 -1.88 -12.30
CA LEU A 345 0.12 -1.01 -12.89
C LEU A 345 -0.26 -0.54 -14.30
N ALA A 346 -0.91 -1.38 -15.09
CA ALA A 346 -1.41 -0.98 -16.41
C ALA A 346 -2.54 0.06 -16.30
N TRP A 347 -3.46 -0.10 -15.33
CA TRP A 347 -4.48 0.92 -15.04
C TRP A 347 -3.86 2.25 -14.62
N GLN A 348 -2.84 2.24 -13.78
CA GLN A 348 -2.18 3.45 -13.31
C GLN A 348 -1.48 4.25 -14.42
N LYS A 349 -1.17 3.63 -15.57
CA LYS A 349 -0.74 4.36 -16.77
C LYS A 349 -1.88 5.14 -17.42
N LEU A 350 -3.13 4.70 -17.26
CA LEU A 350 -4.33 5.37 -17.76
C LEU A 350 -4.85 6.41 -16.78
N ALA A 351 -4.79 6.09 -15.48
CA ALA A 351 -5.32 6.88 -14.39
C ALA A 351 -4.35 6.78 -13.20
N ALA A 352 -3.47 7.77 -13.07
CA ALA A 352 -2.42 7.78 -12.05
C ALA A 352 -3.01 7.88 -10.64
N PRO A 353 -2.41 7.22 -9.65
CA PRO A 353 -2.75 7.39 -8.24
C PRO A 353 -2.70 8.86 -7.84
N PHE A 354 -3.55 9.26 -6.91
CA PHE A 354 -3.67 10.65 -6.51
C PHE A 354 -3.75 10.83 -4.99
N GLY A 355 -3.13 11.92 -4.51
CA GLY A 355 -3.10 12.27 -3.10
C GLY A 355 -4.43 12.81 -2.57
N HIS A 356 -4.49 13.11 -1.27
CA HIS A 356 -5.69 13.55 -0.56
C HIS A 356 -5.87 15.09 -0.52
N GLY A 357 -4.91 15.84 -1.01
CA GLY A 357 -5.01 17.31 -1.15
C GLY A 357 -5.90 17.79 -2.30
N THR A 358 -6.54 16.86 -3.03
CA THR A 358 -7.45 17.13 -4.15
C THR A 358 -8.89 17.33 -3.66
N GLU A 359 -9.80 17.76 -4.55
CA GLU A 359 -11.23 17.89 -4.25
C GLU A 359 -11.98 16.56 -4.10
N ALA A 360 -11.32 15.43 -4.34
CA ALA A 360 -11.92 14.11 -4.24
C ALA A 360 -12.16 13.73 -2.78
N VAL A 361 -13.42 13.74 -2.36
CA VAL A 361 -13.84 13.40 -0.99
C VAL A 361 -14.09 11.90 -0.87
N THR A 362 -13.55 11.29 0.18
CA THR A 362 -13.84 9.90 0.55
C THR A 362 -15.21 9.81 1.23
N ARG A 363 -16.04 8.86 0.77
CA ARG A 363 -17.33 8.52 1.35
C ARG A 363 -17.34 7.05 1.74
N THR A 364 -17.95 6.75 2.89
CA THR A 364 -18.10 5.39 3.40
C THR A 364 -19.58 5.10 3.65
N SER A 365 -20.03 3.88 3.34
CA SER A 365 -21.37 3.44 3.71
C SER A 365 -21.51 3.31 5.22
N ALA A 366 -22.72 3.55 5.74
CA ALA A 366 -23.06 3.26 7.14
C ALA A 366 -23.11 1.76 7.39
N GLU A 367 -23.39 0.97 6.35
CA GLU A 367 -23.36 -0.49 6.43
C GLU A 367 -21.94 -0.99 6.54
N VAL A 368 -21.71 -1.91 7.49
CA VAL A 368 -20.42 -2.55 7.77
C VAL A 368 -20.58 -4.04 7.51
N LEU A 369 -19.66 -4.62 6.76
CA LEU A 369 -19.57 -6.05 6.54
C LEU A 369 -18.48 -6.66 7.41
N GLU A 370 -18.69 -7.92 7.80
CA GLU A 370 -17.81 -8.66 8.70
C GLU A 370 -17.26 -9.89 7.98
N ASP A 371 -15.95 -10.06 8.01
CA ASP A 371 -15.24 -11.26 7.60
C ASP A 371 -14.71 -12.01 8.82
N ARG A 372 -14.66 -13.36 8.72
CA ARG A 372 -14.26 -14.25 9.82
C ARG A 372 -13.29 -15.31 9.34
N TRP A 373 -12.25 -15.56 10.13
CA TRP A 373 -11.28 -16.61 9.88
C TRP A 373 -10.81 -17.27 11.17
N THR A 374 -10.86 -18.58 11.23
CA THR A 374 -10.27 -19.34 12.33
C THR A 374 -8.86 -19.76 11.94
N TYR A 375 -7.84 -19.19 12.61
CA TYR A 375 -6.45 -19.50 12.36
C TYR A 375 -6.11 -20.89 12.87
N SER A 376 -5.53 -21.71 12.01
CA SER A 376 -4.83 -22.93 12.41
C SER A 376 -3.45 -22.60 12.98
N THR A 377 -2.80 -23.58 13.63
CA THR A 377 -1.39 -23.45 14.05
C THR A 377 -0.43 -23.27 12.87
N ASN A 378 -0.85 -23.70 11.66
CA ASN A 378 -0.05 -23.60 10.42
C ASN A 378 -0.25 -22.24 9.71
N ASP A 379 -1.27 -21.47 10.07
CA ASP A 379 -1.49 -20.11 9.57
C ASP A 379 -0.73 -19.06 10.39
N CYS A 380 0.21 -19.48 11.23
CA CYS A 380 1.07 -18.57 11.99
C CYS A 380 1.72 -17.55 11.03
N SER A 381 1.15 -16.36 11.03
CA SER A 381 1.75 -15.14 10.54
C SER A 381 2.43 -14.44 11.73
N TRP A 382 2.71 -13.15 11.62
CA TRP A 382 3.18 -12.29 12.73
C TRP A 382 2.36 -12.39 14.05
N TYR A 383 1.25 -13.13 14.04
CA TYR A 383 0.23 -13.19 15.08
C TYR A 383 0.11 -14.59 15.68
N ALA A 384 1.18 -15.09 16.29
CA ALA A 384 1.13 -16.32 17.07
C ALA A 384 -0.03 -16.31 18.09
N ALA A 385 -0.40 -15.12 18.57
CA ALA A 385 -1.54 -14.91 19.45
C ALA A 385 -2.91 -15.25 18.82
N ALA A 386 -3.02 -15.24 17.48
CA ALA A 386 -4.25 -15.61 16.76
C ALA A 386 -4.38 -17.11 16.51
N ALA A 387 -3.32 -17.91 16.72
CA ALA A 387 -3.36 -19.35 16.49
C ALA A 387 -4.51 -20.01 17.26
N ARG A 388 -5.31 -20.83 16.56
CA ARG A 388 -6.51 -21.52 17.07
C ARG A 388 -7.65 -20.58 17.51
N LYS A 389 -7.61 -19.29 17.16
CA LYS A 389 -8.68 -18.35 17.48
C LYS A 389 -9.41 -17.93 16.22
N THR A 390 -10.69 -17.60 16.37
CA THR A 390 -11.47 -16.95 15.34
C THR A 390 -11.21 -15.45 15.41
N VAL A 391 -10.72 -14.88 14.33
CA VAL A 391 -10.54 -13.45 14.18
C VAL A 391 -11.67 -12.91 13.33
N VAL A 392 -12.21 -11.79 13.74
CA VAL A 392 -13.27 -11.06 13.05
C VAL A 392 -12.72 -9.72 12.60
N GLN A 393 -12.86 -9.40 11.32
CA GLN A 393 -12.47 -8.11 10.77
C GLN A 393 -13.66 -7.45 10.08
N ARG A 394 -13.77 -6.13 10.19
CA ARG A 394 -14.90 -5.34 9.67
C ARG A 394 -14.40 -4.18 8.83
N ALA A 395 -15.18 -3.84 7.79
CA ALA A 395 -14.99 -2.62 7.03
C ALA A 395 -16.34 -2.10 6.53
N PRO A 396 -16.44 -0.80 6.16
CA PRO A 396 -17.60 -0.30 5.44
C PRO A 396 -17.84 -1.13 4.18
N ALA A 397 -19.11 -1.45 3.90
CA ALA A 397 -19.48 -2.25 2.73
C ALA A 397 -19.04 -1.58 1.42
N VAL A 398 -19.06 -0.24 1.41
CA VAL A 398 -18.69 0.58 0.26
C VAL A 398 -17.80 1.73 0.69
N VAL A 399 -16.71 1.95 -0.05
CA VAL A 399 -15.82 3.12 0.11
C VAL A 399 -15.59 3.75 -1.26
N THR A 400 -15.78 5.07 -1.39
CA THR A 400 -15.54 5.78 -2.66
C THR A 400 -14.72 7.05 -2.46
N ARG A 401 -14.01 7.47 -3.51
CA ARG A 401 -13.28 8.75 -3.58
C ARG A 401 -13.72 9.54 -4.82
N GLY A 402 -14.25 10.76 -4.62
CA GLY A 402 -14.73 11.60 -5.72
C GLY A 402 -15.96 11.05 -6.45
N LEU A 403 -16.60 10.02 -5.90
CA LEU A 403 -17.84 9.42 -6.40
C LEU A 403 -18.90 9.40 -5.29
N PRO A 404 -20.19 9.50 -5.62
CA PRO A 404 -21.26 9.14 -4.70
C PRO A 404 -21.18 7.64 -4.36
N LEU A 405 -21.76 7.24 -3.23
CA LEU A 405 -21.84 5.83 -2.86
C LEU A 405 -22.77 5.10 -3.84
N PRO A 406 -22.30 4.04 -4.52
CA PRO A 406 -23.16 3.21 -5.35
C PRO A 406 -24.16 2.40 -4.52
N ALA A 407 -25.33 2.13 -5.08
CA ALA A 407 -26.24 1.15 -4.52
C ALA A 407 -25.79 -0.26 -4.91
N VAL A 408 -25.64 -1.15 -3.92
CA VAL A 408 -25.17 -2.52 -4.11
C VAL A 408 -26.26 -3.51 -3.70
N ARG A 409 -26.60 -4.49 -4.56
CA ARG A 409 -27.59 -5.55 -4.31
C ARG A 409 -26.98 -6.91 -4.63
N ALA A 410 -27.22 -7.88 -3.78
CA ALA A 410 -26.79 -9.26 -3.97
C ALA A 410 -27.86 -10.23 -3.41
N ASP A 411 -27.99 -11.41 -4.02
CA ASP A 411 -28.92 -12.45 -3.57
C ASP A 411 -28.31 -13.35 -2.47
N GLY A 412 -27.11 -13.04 -2.05
CA GLY A 412 -26.34 -13.73 -1.02
C GLY A 412 -25.36 -12.79 -0.34
N PRO A 413 -24.22 -13.28 0.13
CA PRO A 413 -23.20 -12.44 0.71
C PRO A 413 -22.77 -11.34 -0.26
N ARG A 414 -22.72 -10.10 0.23
CA ARG A 414 -22.31 -8.93 -0.58
C ARG A 414 -20.79 -8.82 -0.64
N PRO A 415 -20.23 -8.39 -1.76
CA PRO A 415 -18.81 -8.00 -1.83
C PRO A 415 -18.59 -6.71 -1.05
N PHE A 416 -17.34 -6.43 -0.65
CA PHE A 416 -16.94 -5.06 -0.46
C PHE A 416 -16.79 -4.39 -1.83
N VAL A 417 -17.19 -3.13 -1.93
CA VAL A 417 -17.07 -2.35 -3.18
C VAL A 417 -16.27 -1.09 -2.88
N CYS A 418 -15.27 -0.82 -3.70
CA CYS A 418 -14.60 0.47 -3.67
C CYS A 418 -14.57 1.10 -5.06
N GLY A 419 -14.60 2.46 -5.11
CA GLY A 419 -14.61 3.16 -6.36
C GLY A 419 -14.02 4.57 -6.28
N ALA A 420 -13.40 5.02 -7.38
CA ALA A 420 -12.84 6.36 -7.46
C ALA A 420 -13.13 7.01 -8.81
N ARG A 421 -13.32 8.34 -8.77
CA ARG A 421 -13.18 9.23 -9.92
C ARG A 421 -11.79 9.84 -9.84
N TYR A 422 -10.99 9.57 -10.85
CA TYR A 422 -9.63 10.07 -10.96
C TYR A 422 -9.60 11.52 -11.47
N PRO A 423 -8.52 12.27 -11.25
CA PRO A 423 -8.42 13.67 -11.70
C PRO A 423 -8.57 13.86 -13.22
N ASN A 424 -8.23 12.85 -14.02
CA ASN A 424 -8.40 12.87 -15.48
C ASN A 424 -9.83 12.46 -15.94
N GLY A 425 -10.75 12.25 -15.00
CA GLY A 425 -12.14 11.86 -15.27
C GLY A 425 -12.36 10.35 -15.42
N ALA A 426 -11.33 9.52 -15.46
CA ALA A 426 -11.46 8.07 -15.43
C ALA A 426 -12.20 7.62 -14.15
N VAL A 427 -12.96 6.53 -14.26
CA VAL A 427 -13.68 5.94 -13.13
C VAL A 427 -13.24 4.49 -12.95
N ALA A 428 -12.98 4.09 -11.71
CA ALA A 428 -12.73 2.69 -11.36
C ALA A 428 -13.75 2.21 -10.33
N LEU A 429 -14.20 0.96 -10.48
CA LEU A 429 -14.92 0.19 -9.47
C LEU A 429 -14.20 -1.13 -9.24
N ALA A 430 -14.01 -1.50 -7.98
CA ALA A 430 -13.46 -2.79 -7.61
C ALA A 430 -14.41 -3.54 -6.67
N PHE A 431 -14.53 -4.84 -6.93
CA PHE A 431 -15.39 -5.79 -6.22
C PHE A 431 -14.49 -6.76 -5.47
N LEU A 432 -14.39 -6.59 -4.15
CA LEU A 432 -13.46 -7.37 -3.35
C LEU A 432 -14.12 -8.67 -2.87
N PRO A 433 -13.38 -9.77 -2.83
CA PRO A 433 -13.88 -11.02 -2.28
C PRO A 433 -14.16 -10.90 -0.77
N ARG A 434 -14.81 -11.91 -0.22
CA ARG A 434 -15.12 -12.03 1.21
C ARG A 434 -14.36 -13.20 1.83
N VAL A 435 -14.16 -13.15 3.13
CA VAL A 435 -13.66 -14.27 3.94
C VAL A 435 -14.79 -14.77 4.84
N LEU A 436 -15.45 -15.84 4.38
CA LEU A 436 -16.65 -16.38 5.01
C LEU A 436 -16.43 -17.86 5.37
N ASP A 437 -16.84 -18.25 6.58
CA ASP A 437 -16.97 -19.64 7.04
C ASP A 437 -15.77 -20.55 6.68
N GLY A 438 -14.56 -20.11 7.03
CA GLY A 438 -13.33 -20.88 6.82
C GLY A 438 -12.81 -20.91 5.37
N ARG A 439 -13.43 -20.17 4.46
CA ARG A 439 -12.94 -20.01 3.08
C ARG A 439 -12.10 -18.74 2.98
N ARG A 440 -10.86 -18.86 2.51
CA ARG A 440 -9.90 -17.74 2.38
C ARG A 440 -10.32 -16.65 1.38
N SER A 441 -11.15 -17.00 0.42
CA SER A 441 -11.65 -16.04 -0.59
C SER A 441 -12.93 -16.58 -1.19
N VAL A 442 -14.00 -15.81 -1.08
CA VAL A 442 -15.30 -16.09 -1.66
C VAL A 442 -15.69 -14.94 -2.57
N VAL A 443 -15.85 -15.24 -3.86
CA VAL A 443 -16.36 -14.26 -4.84
C VAL A 443 -17.86 -14.10 -4.63
N CYS A 444 -18.30 -12.86 -4.43
CA CYS A 444 -19.70 -12.51 -4.17
C CYS A 444 -20.18 -11.53 -5.27
N PRO A 445 -20.70 -12.00 -6.42
CA PRO A 445 -21.18 -11.11 -7.47
C PRO A 445 -22.38 -10.29 -7.02
N ALA A 446 -22.42 -9.03 -7.40
CA ALA A 446 -23.50 -8.10 -7.05
C ALA A 446 -23.93 -7.26 -8.26
N ASP A 447 -25.13 -6.70 -8.19
CA ASP A 447 -25.59 -5.61 -9.04
C ASP A 447 -25.24 -4.30 -8.38
N VAL A 448 -24.63 -3.40 -9.15
CA VAL A 448 -24.18 -2.10 -8.64
C VAL A 448 -24.76 -1.00 -9.51
N ALA A 449 -25.43 -0.03 -8.89
CA ALA A 449 -25.88 1.18 -9.57
C ALA A 449 -25.01 2.36 -9.13
N LEU A 450 -24.36 2.99 -10.11
CA LEU A 450 -23.43 4.10 -9.90
C LEU A 450 -23.97 5.36 -10.60
N ASP A 451 -24.01 6.45 -9.86
CA ASP A 451 -24.39 7.76 -10.41
C ASP A 451 -23.20 8.39 -11.14
N THR A 452 -23.01 7.93 -12.36
CA THR A 452 -22.02 8.43 -13.31
C THR A 452 -22.43 8.11 -14.73
N ALA A 453 -21.80 8.78 -15.70
CA ALA A 453 -21.90 8.48 -17.13
C ALA A 453 -20.60 7.85 -17.63
N LEU A 454 -20.66 7.09 -18.71
CA LEU A 454 -19.48 6.77 -19.51
C LEU A 454 -19.37 7.82 -20.61
N GLU A 455 -18.23 8.46 -20.70
CA GLU A 455 -17.95 9.58 -21.59
C GLU A 455 -16.77 9.26 -22.52
N PRO A 456 -16.74 9.82 -23.75
CA PRO A 456 -15.57 9.69 -24.62
C PRO A 456 -14.29 10.15 -23.94
N GLY A 457 -13.18 9.42 -24.15
CA GLY A 457 -11.89 9.72 -23.57
C GLY A 457 -11.76 9.50 -22.06
N ARG A 458 -12.83 9.03 -21.37
CA ARG A 458 -12.84 8.75 -19.93
C ARG A 458 -13.14 7.29 -19.67
N PRO A 459 -12.12 6.44 -19.51
CA PRO A 459 -12.31 5.01 -19.35
C PRO A 459 -13.00 4.66 -18.02
N LEU A 460 -13.81 3.60 -18.05
CA LEU A 460 -14.39 2.95 -16.89
C LEU A 460 -13.69 1.61 -16.65
N GLY A 461 -12.93 1.50 -15.58
CA GLY A 461 -12.33 0.24 -15.12
C GLY A 461 -13.26 -0.51 -14.17
N LEU A 462 -13.53 -1.77 -14.46
CA LEU A 462 -14.30 -2.68 -13.60
C LEU A 462 -13.39 -3.85 -13.20
N PHE A 463 -13.10 -3.97 -11.92
CA PHE A 463 -12.12 -4.89 -11.35
C PHE A 463 -12.79 -5.84 -10.36
N GLY A 464 -12.73 -7.12 -10.62
CA GLY A 464 -13.43 -8.15 -9.87
C GLY A 464 -14.70 -8.63 -10.56
N THR A 465 -15.41 -9.56 -9.92
CA THR A 465 -16.61 -10.20 -10.48
C THR A 465 -17.87 -9.45 -10.05
N PHE A 466 -18.72 -9.11 -10.99
CA PHE A 466 -20.02 -8.47 -10.77
C PHE A 466 -21.10 -9.16 -11.60
N ARG A 467 -22.38 -9.01 -11.23
CA ARG A 467 -23.53 -9.44 -12.06
C ARG A 467 -23.89 -8.38 -13.09
N SER A 468 -24.06 -7.14 -12.64
CA SER A 468 -24.25 -5.99 -13.50
C SER A 468 -23.72 -4.71 -12.86
N VAL A 469 -23.34 -3.75 -13.71
CA VAL A 469 -23.07 -2.36 -13.32
C VAL A 469 -24.01 -1.46 -14.12
N THR A 470 -24.82 -0.67 -13.41
CA THR A 470 -25.76 0.28 -14.01
C THR A 470 -25.22 1.70 -13.83
N LEU A 471 -25.03 2.42 -14.93
CA LEU A 471 -24.64 3.83 -14.94
C LEU A 471 -25.90 4.67 -15.07
N THR A 472 -26.30 5.38 -14.01
CA THR A 472 -27.56 6.18 -14.05
C THR A 472 -27.41 7.45 -14.88
N GLY A 473 -26.20 7.99 -15.05
CA GLY A 473 -25.89 9.08 -15.98
C GLY A 473 -25.86 8.64 -17.45
N GLY A 474 -25.96 7.32 -17.71
CA GLY A 474 -26.07 6.76 -19.04
C GLY A 474 -24.81 6.81 -19.89
N VAL A 475 -25.02 6.73 -21.19
CA VAL A 475 -23.99 6.74 -22.24
C VAL A 475 -24.58 7.50 -23.42
N PRO A 476 -23.83 8.26 -24.25
CA PRO A 476 -24.34 8.93 -25.44
C PRO A 476 -25.12 7.96 -26.33
N VAL A 477 -26.19 8.47 -26.95
CA VAL A 477 -27.03 7.67 -27.89
C VAL A 477 -26.19 7.31 -29.11
N GLY A 478 -26.22 6.03 -29.51
CA GLY A 478 -25.46 5.53 -30.66
C GLY A 478 -23.98 5.28 -30.39
N ALA A 479 -23.49 5.48 -29.16
CA ALA A 479 -22.09 5.19 -28.82
C ALA A 479 -21.80 3.69 -28.90
N HIS A 480 -20.68 3.35 -29.50
CA HIS A 480 -20.08 2.00 -29.44
C HIS A 480 -19.23 1.84 -28.18
N ILE A 481 -19.48 0.76 -27.45
CA ILE A 481 -18.75 0.45 -26.22
C ILE A 481 -17.70 -0.61 -26.48
N TRP A 482 -16.47 -0.24 -26.26
CA TRP A 482 -15.32 -1.11 -26.43
C TRP A 482 -14.82 -1.60 -25.07
N ALA A 483 -14.59 -2.90 -24.98
CA ALA A 483 -13.99 -3.54 -23.82
C ALA A 483 -12.57 -4.01 -24.15
N ARG A 484 -11.65 -3.83 -23.22
CA ARG A 484 -10.28 -4.37 -23.32
C ARG A 484 -9.76 -4.94 -22.01
N SER A 485 -8.86 -5.91 -22.12
CA SER A 485 -8.00 -6.37 -21.04
C SER A 485 -6.80 -5.43 -20.90
N LEU A 486 -6.33 -5.24 -19.67
CA LEU A 486 -5.07 -4.54 -19.40
C LEU A 486 -3.85 -5.48 -19.42
N LEU A 487 -4.08 -6.78 -19.56
CA LEU A 487 -3.02 -7.79 -19.64
C LEU A 487 -2.58 -8.06 -21.08
N GLU A 488 -3.39 -7.69 -22.07
CA GLU A 488 -3.11 -7.84 -23.48
C GLU A 488 -3.16 -6.49 -24.18
N GLU A 489 -2.03 -6.04 -24.69
CA GLU A 489 -1.98 -4.80 -25.46
C GLU A 489 -2.73 -4.96 -26.80
N GLY A 490 -3.55 -3.94 -27.14
CA GLY A 490 -4.16 -3.81 -28.46
C GLY A 490 -5.45 -4.58 -28.70
N THR A 491 -5.90 -5.46 -27.81
CA THR A 491 -7.13 -6.22 -28.02
C THR A 491 -8.36 -5.46 -27.51
N ARG A 492 -9.13 -4.87 -28.44
CA ARG A 492 -10.44 -4.27 -28.16
C ARG A 492 -11.56 -5.15 -28.72
N ARG A 493 -12.67 -5.25 -28.00
CA ARG A 493 -13.88 -5.95 -28.44
C ARG A 493 -15.09 -5.07 -28.29
N ASP A 494 -15.89 -4.98 -29.33
CA ASP A 494 -17.19 -4.31 -29.26
C ASP A 494 -18.14 -5.15 -28.39
N VAL A 495 -18.60 -4.58 -27.30
CA VAL A 495 -19.54 -5.18 -26.35
C VAL A 495 -20.88 -4.44 -26.30
N THR A 496 -21.11 -3.52 -27.22
CA THR A 496 -22.32 -2.69 -27.30
C THR A 496 -23.60 -3.54 -27.26
N ALA A 497 -23.63 -4.63 -28.03
CA ALA A 497 -24.78 -5.53 -28.09
C ALA A 497 -25.05 -6.34 -26.80
N LEU A 498 -24.09 -6.41 -25.89
CA LEU A 498 -24.28 -7.04 -24.58
C LEU A 498 -24.86 -6.07 -23.56
N CYS A 499 -24.64 -4.77 -23.75
CA CYS A 499 -25.12 -3.73 -22.86
C CYS A 499 -26.56 -3.35 -23.21
N ALA A 500 -27.32 -2.90 -22.23
CA ALA A 500 -28.71 -2.54 -22.41
C ALA A 500 -29.01 -1.17 -21.80
N ARG A 501 -30.14 -0.56 -22.21
CA ARG A 501 -30.72 0.56 -21.48
C ARG A 501 -31.96 0.06 -20.74
N ASP A 502 -32.03 0.40 -19.45
CA ASP A 502 -33.24 0.11 -18.69
C ASP A 502 -34.41 1.06 -19.07
N ALA A 503 -35.56 0.82 -18.48
CA ALA A 503 -36.78 1.62 -18.75
C ALA A 503 -36.63 3.11 -18.35
N ARG A 504 -35.62 3.47 -17.57
CA ARG A 504 -35.30 4.83 -17.13
C ARG A 504 -34.18 5.47 -17.97
N GLY A 505 -33.65 4.75 -18.96
CA GLY A 505 -32.54 5.20 -19.79
C GLY A 505 -31.15 4.98 -19.20
N ALA A 506 -31.04 4.41 -18.00
CA ALA A 506 -29.77 4.07 -17.40
C ALA A 506 -29.07 2.95 -18.21
N PHE A 507 -27.75 3.00 -18.27
CA PHE A 507 -26.96 2.07 -19.07
C PHE A 507 -26.48 0.88 -18.22
N VAL A 508 -26.88 -0.32 -18.63
CA VAL A 508 -26.60 -1.57 -17.90
C VAL A 508 -25.51 -2.36 -18.59
N ILE A 509 -24.44 -2.64 -17.86
CA ILE A 509 -23.29 -3.43 -18.26
C ILE A 509 -23.40 -4.78 -17.54
N PRO A 510 -23.71 -5.89 -18.22
CA PRO A 510 -23.82 -7.20 -17.59
C PRO A 510 -22.44 -7.80 -17.32
N GLY A 511 -22.34 -8.68 -16.33
CA GLY A 511 -21.11 -9.40 -16.00
C GLY A 511 -20.55 -10.24 -17.15
N ALA A 512 -21.40 -10.64 -18.11
CA ALA A 512 -21.00 -11.37 -19.31
C ALA A 512 -19.97 -10.63 -20.19
N VAL A 513 -19.79 -9.31 -20.03
CA VAL A 513 -18.72 -8.55 -20.71
C VAL A 513 -17.33 -9.05 -20.31
N LEU A 514 -17.17 -9.60 -19.11
CA LEU A 514 -15.91 -10.18 -18.63
C LEU A 514 -15.48 -11.42 -19.44
N GLU A 515 -16.46 -12.16 -19.98
CA GLU A 515 -16.19 -13.38 -20.76
C GLU A 515 -15.68 -13.08 -22.18
N LYS A 516 -15.91 -11.85 -22.65
CA LYS A 516 -15.51 -11.39 -23.98
C LYS A 516 -14.10 -10.87 -24.05
N VAL A 517 -13.45 -10.66 -22.89
CA VAL A 517 -12.13 -10.04 -22.81
C VAL A 517 -11.10 -11.06 -22.31
N PRO A 518 -10.20 -11.55 -23.19
CA PRO A 518 -9.13 -12.46 -22.75
C PRO A 518 -8.07 -11.73 -21.90
N PRO A 519 -7.34 -12.43 -21.07
CA PRO A 519 -7.58 -13.82 -20.67
C PRO A 519 -8.73 -13.92 -19.66
N SER A 520 -9.68 -14.79 -19.92
CA SER A 520 -10.90 -14.99 -19.13
C SER A 520 -10.68 -15.41 -17.67
N ALA A 521 -9.43 -15.69 -17.29
CA ALA A 521 -9.06 -16.10 -15.93
C ALA A 521 -9.04 -14.94 -14.92
N THR A 522 -9.07 -13.67 -15.38
CA THR A 522 -9.03 -12.48 -14.51
C THR A 522 -10.24 -11.60 -14.81
N PRO A 523 -11.07 -11.33 -13.80
CA PRO A 523 -12.31 -10.57 -13.99
C PRO A 523 -12.04 -9.05 -14.03
N TYR A 524 -11.31 -8.60 -15.06
CA TYR A 524 -10.99 -7.17 -15.25
C TYR A 524 -11.34 -6.72 -16.65
N VAL A 525 -12.02 -5.60 -16.73
CA VAL A 525 -12.34 -4.98 -18.00
C VAL A 525 -12.25 -3.47 -17.92
N VAL A 526 -11.70 -2.86 -18.95
CA VAL A 526 -11.79 -1.40 -19.16
C VAL A 526 -12.77 -1.16 -20.32
N LEU A 527 -13.75 -0.31 -20.06
CA LEU A 527 -14.76 0.10 -21.02
C LEU A 527 -14.48 1.52 -21.48
N GLU A 528 -14.56 1.73 -22.79
CA GLU A 528 -14.30 3.00 -23.44
C GLU A 528 -15.37 3.23 -24.53
N ILE A 529 -15.71 4.49 -24.77
CA ILE A 529 -16.47 4.88 -25.97
C ILE A 529 -15.45 5.12 -27.08
N ALA A 530 -15.68 4.52 -28.25
CA ALA A 530 -14.91 4.88 -29.44
C ALA A 530 -15.22 6.33 -29.83
N GLU A 531 -14.18 7.05 -30.20
CA GLU A 531 -14.32 8.33 -30.88
C GLU A 531 -14.81 8.16 -32.31
#